data_9fbe97e88d6e4f947a43b2f3737e04d8
#
_entry.id   9fbe97e88d6e4f947a43b2f3737e04d8
#
_cell.length_a   1.000
_cell.length_b   1.000
_cell.length_c   1.000
_cell.angle_alpha   90.00
_cell.angle_beta   90.00
_cell.angle_gamma   90.00
#
_symmetry.space_group_name_H-M   'P 1'
#
loop_
_entity.id
_entity.type
_entity.pdbx_description
1 polymer ?
#
loop_
_entity_poly.entity_id
_entity_poly.type
_entity_poly.pdbx_seq_one_letter_code
_entity_poly.pdbx_strand_id
1 'polypeptide(L)'
;MALSLKIRKLIEARDDHCYHCGQTEELQIHHRRNKGIGGSKLLDTPDNLMRICAAWNYGMEADPRLANQARAWNHKLPVWEKVTLPVFDRAGGWWYLQADGSKSRSDWKDAAF
;
A
#
# COMPACT_ATOMS: atom_id res chain seq x y z
N MET A 1 -14.24 0.05 9.96
CA MET A 1 -15.22 -0.36 8.94
C MET A 1 -14.58 -1.28 7.93
N ALA A 2 -15.25 -2.37 7.62
CA ALA A 2 -14.70 -3.36 6.71
C ALA A 2 -14.80 -2.89 5.27
N LEU A 3 -13.81 -3.28 4.47
CA LEU A 3 -13.85 -3.05 3.02
C LEU A 3 -14.96 -3.89 2.40
N SER A 4 -15.53 -3.41 1.32
CA SER A 4 -16.51 -4.19 0.57
C SER A 4 -15.83 -5.43 -0.02
N LEU A 5 -16.61 -6.48 -0.22
CA LEU A 5 -16.09 -7.71 -0.82
C LEU A 5 -15.54 -7.46 -2.22
N LYS A 6 -16.19 -6.59 -2.98
CA LYS A 6 -15.74 -6.24 -4.33
C LYS A 6 -14.33 -5.63 -4.31
N ILE A 7 -14.11 -4.66 -3.44
CA ILE A 7 -12.80 -4.01 -3.32
C ILE A 7 -11.76 -5.02 -2.85
N ARG A 8 -12.09 -5.81 -1.83
CA ARG A 8 -11.18 -6.82 -1.30
C ARG A 8 -10.73 -7.79 -2.39
N LYS A 9 -11.66 -8.26 -3.22
CA LYS A 9 -11.33 -9.20 -4.30
C LYS A 9 -10.43 -8.57 -5.35
N LEU A 10 -10.65 -7.28 -5.68
CA LEU A 10 -9.78 -6.58 -6.61
C LEU A 10 -8.34 -6.53 -6.10
N ILE A 11 -8.16 -6.20 -4.81
CA ILE A 11 -6.83 -6.10 -4.22
C ILE A 11 -6.16 -7.46 -4.15
N GLU A 12 -6.91 -8.50 -3.75
CA GLU A 12 -6.35 -9.85 -3.65
C GLU A 12 -5.94 -10.40 -5.01
N ALA A 13 -6.68 -10.06 -6.06
CA ALA A 13 -6.33 -10.49 -7.40
C ALA A 13 -5.11 -9.76 -7.96
N ARG A 14 -4.94 -8.49 -7.59
CA ARG A 14 -3.81 -7.67 -8.06
C ARG A 14 -2.52 -7.98 -7.32
N ASP A 15 -2.61 -8.19 -6.00
CA ASP A 15 -1.45 -8.29 -5.12
C ASP A 15 -1.38 -9.69 -4.51
N ASP A 16 -0.44 -10.50 -4.98
CA ASP A 16 -0.28 -11.87 -4.50
C ASP A 16 0.89 -12.02 -3.53
N HIS A 17 1.55 -10.93 -3.18
CA HIS A 17 2.70 -10.97 -2.28
C HIS A 17 2.83 -9.65 -1.53
N CYS A 18 3.60 -9.67 -0.44
CA CYS A 18 3.89 -8.47 0.34
C CYS A 18 4.82 -7.54 -0.43
N TYR A 19 4.46 -6.27 -0.54
CA TYR A 19 5.29 -5.28 -1.23
C TYR A 19 6.62 -5.04 -0.53
N HIS A 20 6.72 -5.34 0.76
CA HIS A 20 7.95 -5.11 1.50
C HIS A 20 8.93 -6.28 1.41
N CYS A 21 8.45 -7.51 1.62
CA CYS A 21 9.36 -8.67 1.73
C CYS A 21 9.08 -9.78 0.71
N GLY A 22 7.98 -9.69 -0.03
CA GLY A 22 7.66 -10.67 -1.06
C GLY A 22 6.97 -11.92 -0.56
N GLN A 23 6.78 -12.09 0.75
CA GLN A 23 6.11 -13.31 1.23
C GLN A 23 4.67 -13.37 0.74
N THR A 24 4.15 -14.59 0.63
CA THR A 24 2.81 -14.82 0.07
C THR A 24 1.78 -15.23 1.12
N GLU A 25 2.18 -15.33 2.37
CA GLU A 25 1.30 -15.74 3.46
C GLU A 25 1.11 -14.61 4.47
N GLU A 26 0.02 -14.69 5.22
CA GLU A 26 -0.30 -13.73 6.27
C GLU A 26 -0.36 -12.30 5.74
N LEU A 27 -0.99 -12.14 4.58
CA LEU A 27 -1.12 -10.84 3.95
C LEU A 27 -2.36 -10.12 4.45
N GLN A 28 -2.21 -8.81 4.65
CA GLN A 28 -3.28 -7.93 5.10
C GLN A 28 -3.42 -6.79 4.11
N ILE A 29 -4.62 -6.24 3.98
CA ILE A 29 -4.84 -5.06 3.16
C ILE A 29 -4.59 -3.83 4.02
N HIS A 30 -3.72 -2.97 3.52
CA HIS A 30 -3.24 -1.79 4.22
C HIS A 30 -3.63 -0.53 3.45
N HIS A 31 -4.10 0.49 4.18
CA HIS A 31 -4.36 1.81 3.61
C HIS A 31 -3.05 2.59 3.61
N ARG A 32 -2.60 3.02 2.43
CA ARG A 32 -1.37 3.81 2.31
C ARG A 32 -1.55 5.17 2.99
N ARG A 33 -2.70 5.77 2.81
CA ARG A 33 -3.09 7.00 3.48
C ARG A 33 -4.16 6.63 4.51
N ASN A 34 -3.91 6.97 5.77
CA ASN A 34 -4.82 6.61 6.86
C ASN A 34 -6.16 7.28 6.70
N LYS A 35 -7.20 6.55 7.09
CA LYS A 35 -8.58 7.06 7.03
C LYS A 35 -8.85 8.13 8.08
N GLY A 36 -8.08 8.13 9.17
CA GLY A 36 -8.29 9.05 10.26
C GLY A 36 -9.44 8.60 11.17
N ILE A 37 -9.76 9.44 12.13
CA ILE A 37 -10.83 9.18 13.08
C ILE A 37 -12.16 9.23 12.35
N GLY A 38 -12.99 8.22 12.55
CA GLY A 38 -14.29 8.13 11.88
C GLY A 38 -14.22 7.51 10.49
N GLY A 39 -13.03 7.38 9.93
CA GLY A 39 -12.83 6.79 8.63
C GLY A 39 -13.45 7.57 7.49
N SER A 40 -13.17 7.14 6.27
CA SER A 40 -13.75 7.72 5.07
C SER A 40 -13.76 6.68 3.96
N LYS A 41 -14.93 6.48 3.36
CA LYS A 41 -15.03 5.57 2.21
C LYS A 41 -14.26 6.09 1.01
N LEU A 42 -13.95 7.37 0.97
CA LEU A 42 -13.16 7.95 -0.11
C LEU A 42 -11.75 7.38 -0.15
N LEU A 43 -11.26 6.82 0.96
CA LEU A 43 -9.95 6.20 1.04
C LEU A 43 -9.98 4.69 0.89
N ASP A 44 -11.16 4.09 0.71
CA ASP A 44 -11.32 2.67 0.44
C ASP A 44 -11.30 2.41 -1.06
N THR A 45 -10.27 2.92 -1.72
CA THR A 45 -10.12 2.80 -3.17
C THR A 45 -8.86 1.97 -3.50
N PRO A 46 -8.87 1.22 -4.61
CA PRO A 46 -7.73 0.37 -4.94
C PRO A 46 -6.39 1.10 -5.02
N ASP A 47 -6.36 2.37 -5.41
CA ASP A 47 -5.12 3.14 -5.47
C ASP A 47 -4.57 3.50 -4.09
N ASN A 48 -5.38 3.41 -3.04
CA ASN A 48 -4.93 3.65 -1.66
C ASN A 48 -4.69 2.35 -0.88
N LEU A 49 -4.94 1.20 -1.49
CA LEU A 49 -4.88 -0.09 -0.80
C LEU A 49 -3.78 -0.96 -1.39
N MET A 50 -3.09 -1.70 -0.53
CA MET A 50 -2.05 -2.63 -0.95
C MET A 50 -1.97 -3.78 0.05
N ARG A 51 -1.46 -4.93 -0.39
CA ARG A 51 -1.28 -6.06 0.51
C ARG A 51 0.14 -6.09 1.04
N ILE A 52 0.25 -6.24 2.33
CA ILE A 52 1.54 -6.35 3.02
C ILE A 52 1.42 -7.46 4.07
N CYS A 53 2.56 -7.98 4.51
CA CYS A 53 2.53 -8.99 5.55
C CYS A 53 2.20 -8.37 6.91
N ALA A 54 1.69 -9.20 7.81
CA ALA A 54 1.30 -8.73 9.14
C ALA A 54 2.47 -8.12 9.90
N ALA A 55 3.67 -8.69 9.77
CA ALA A 55 4.85 -8.17 10.46
C ALA A 55 5.21 -6.77 9.98
N TRP A 56 5.14 -6.52 8.68
CA TRP A 56 5.43 -5.19 8.15
C TRP A 56 4.36 -4.17 8.55
N ASN A 57 3.10 -4.60 8.51
CA ASN A 57 1.99 -3.74 8.92
C ASN A 57 2.15 -3.30 10.37
N TYR A 58 2.49 -4.24 11.25
CA TYR A 58 2.76 -3.91 12.65
C TYR A 58 4.02 -3.05 12.79
N GLY A 59 5.10 -3.42 12.10
CA GLY A 59 6.39 -2.77 12.25
C GLY A 59 6.39 -1.31 11.86
N MET A 60 5.72 -0.95 10.77
CA MET A 60 5.71 0.44 10.33
C MET A 60 4.91 1.34 11.26
N GLU A 61 4.03 0.77 12.09
CA GLU A 61 3.29 1.54 13.09
C GLU A 61 4.05 1.63 14.42
N ALA A 62 4.84 0.62 14.73
CA ALA A 62 5.48 0.50 16.04
C ALA A 62 6.92 1.03 16.08
N ASP A 63 7.63 1.05 14.95
CA ASP A 63 9.05 1.41 14.91
C ASP A 63 9.26 2.62 14.00
N PRO A 64 9.74 3.76 14.53
CA PRO A 64 9.96 4.96 13.71
C PRO A 64 10.90 4.75 12.52
N ARG A 65 11.88 3.86 12.62
CA ARG A 65 12.80 3.58 11.51
C ARG A 65 12.07 2.88 10.38
N LEU A 66 11.20 1.95 10.73
CA LEU A 66 10.39 1.24 9.72
C LEU A 66 9.33 2.16 9.13
N ALA A 67 8.78 3.07 9.93
CA ALA A 67 7.85 4.07 9.42
C ALA A 67 8.54 4.98 8.39
N ASN A 68 9.80 5.36 8.62
CA ASN A 68 10.55 6.17 7.67
C ASN A 68 10.79 5.42 6.37
N GLN A 69 11.11 4.13 6.43
CA GLN A 69 11.24 3.32 5.23
C GLN A 69 9.91 3.20 4.48
N ALA A 70 8.82 3.01 5.22
CA ALA A 70 7.50 2.92 4.62
C ALA A 70 7.15 4.20 3.86
N ARG A 71 7.50 5.36 4.42
CA ARG A 71 7.28 6.65 3.73
C ARG A 71 8.13 6.77 2.48
N ALA A 72 9.40 6.35 2.56
CA ALA A 72 10.29 6.41 1.40
C ALA A 72 9.80 5.55 0.25
N TRP A 73 9.16 4.44 0.55
CA TRP A 73 8.63 3.52 -0.45
C TRP A 73 7.16 3.82 -0.81
N ASN A 74 6.59 4.88 -0.25
CA ASN A 74 5.19 5.27 -0.42
C ASN A 74 4.20 4.19 0.01
N HIS A 75 4.62 3.33 0.93
CA HIS A 75 3.73 2.40 1.62
C HIS A 75 2.88 3.13 2.66
N LYS A 76 3.37 4.27 3.13
CA LYS A 76 2.69 5.11 4.11
C LYS A 76 2.74 6.54 3.62
N LEU A 77 1.57 7.12 3.37
CA LEU A 77 1.46 8.48 2.84
C LEU A 77 0.87 9.40 3.92
N PRO A 78 1.37 10.64 4.02
CA PRO A 78 0.76 11.62 4.92
C PRO A 78 -0.63 12.00 4.44
N VAL A 79 -1.44 12.56 5.34
CA VAL A 79 -2.86 12.84 5.07
C VAL A 79 -3.08 13.83 3.94
N TRP A 80 -2.08 14.67 3.63
CA TRP A 80 -2.18 15.66 2.56
C TRP A 80 -1.68 15.15 1.22
N GLU A 81 -1.11 13.94 1.18
CA GLU A 81 -0.49 13.42 -0.04
C GLU A 81 -1.53 12.72 -0.91
N LYS A 82 -1.28 12.71 -2.21
CA LYS A 82 -2.16 12.06 -3.17
C LYS A 82 -1.82 10.58 -3.29
N VAL A 83 -2.84 9.75 -3.36
CA VAL A 83 -2.68 8.30 -3.54
C VAL A 83 -2.20 7.94 -4.94
N THR A 84 -2.09 8.92 -5.84
CA THR A 84 -1.57 8.70 -7.19
C THR A 84 -0.06 8.54 -7.25
N LEU A 85 0.65 8.78 -6.14
CA LEU A 85 2.10 8.52 -6.11
C LEU A 85 2.36 7.03 -6.27
N PRO A 86 3.43 6.67 -7.00
CA PRO A 86 3.76 5.24 -7.17
C PRO A 86 4.21 4.63 -5.85
N VAL A 87 4.11 3.32 -5.77
CA VAL A 87 4.49 2.55 -4.60
C VAL A 87 5.62 1.59 -5.00
N PHE A 88 6.57 1.39 -4.08
CA PHE A 88 7.67 0.47 -4.35
C PHE A 88 7.32 -0.95 -3.90
N ASP A 89 7.55 -1.90 -4.82
CA ASP A 89 7.45 -3.32 -4.56
C ASP A 89 8.87 -3.89 -4.65
N ARG A 90 9.37 -4.41 -3.56
CA ARG A 90 10.74 -4.94 -3.53
C ARG A 90 10.96 -6.01 -4.61
N ALA A 91 9.92 -6.76 -4.94
CA ALA A 91 10.02 -7.82 -5.94
C ALA A 91 9.89 -7.31 -7.38
N GLY A 92 9.34 -6.12 -7.58
CA GLY A 92 9.00 -5.70 -8.94
C GLY A 92 9.23 -4.25 -9.29
N GLY A 93 9.76 -3.43 -8.37
CA GLY A 93 10.03 -2.01 -8.64
C GLY A 93 8.85 -1.11 -8.31
N TRP A 94 8.76 0.03 -9.01
CA TRP A 94 7.74 1.03 -8.73
C TRP A 94 6.50 0.84 -9.58
N TRP A 95 5.33 1.01 -8.98
CA TRP A 95 4.05 0.79 -9.63
C TRP A 95 3.05 1.89 -9.31
N TYR A 96 2.29 2.32 -10.31
CA TYR A 96 1.09 3.12 -10.08
C TYR A 96 -0.08 2.18 -9.81
N LEU A 97 -0.71 2.34 -8.66
CA LEU A 97 -1.93 1.61 -8.35
C LEU A 97 -3.11 2.41 -8.87
N GLN A 98 -3.95 1.79 -9.68
CA GLN A 98 -5.05 2.49 -10.35
C GLN A 98 -6.35 2.32 -9.58
N ALA A 99 -7.22 3.31 -9.71
CA ALA A 99 -8.51 3.30 -9.00
C ALA A 99 -9.42 2.15 -9.46
N ASP A 100 -9.19 1.60 -10.65
CA ASP A 100 -10.00 0.50 -11.18
C ASP A 100 -9.53 -0.88 -10.69
N GLY A 101 -8.49 -0.93 -9.87
CA GLY A 101 -7.97 -2.20 -9.35
C GLY A 101 -6.80 -2.77 -10.14
N SER A 102 -6.37 -2.11 -11.19
CA SER A 102 -5.17 -2.51 -11.94
C SER A 102 -3.93 -1.79 -11.42
N LYS A 103 -2.77 -2.13 -11.97
CA LYS A 103 -1.55 -1.38 -11.70
C LYS A 103 -0.72 -1.32 -12.97
N SER A 104 0.09 -0.26 -13.07
CA SER A 104 0.97 -0.06 -14.21
C SER A 104 2.37 0.29 -13.73
N ARG A 105 3.36 -0.06 -14.54
CA ARG A 105 4.74 0.18 -14.20
C ARG A 105 5.02 1.68 -14.18
N SER A 106 5.71 2.13 -13.14
CA SER A 106 6.15 3.51 -13.02
C SER A 106 7.63 3.61 -13.42
N ASP A 107 7.98 4.72 -14.05
CA ASP A 107 9.38 5.06 -14.30
C ASP A 107 9.95 5.94 -13.20
N TRP A 108 9.30 5.99 -12.05
CA TRP A 108 9.78 6.72 -10.89
C TRP A 108 11.19 6.27 -10.57
N LYS A 109 12.11 7.21 -10.56
CA LYS A 109 13.51 6.88 -10.39
C LYS A 109 14.09 7.32 -9.06
N ASP A 110 13.25 7.73 -8.18
CA ASP A 110 13.68 8.11 -6.86
C ASP A 110 13.98 6.87 -6.05
N ALA A 111 14.78 6.02 -6.64
CA ALA A 111 15.20 4.78 -6.04
C ALA A 111 16.48 5.04 -5.27
N ALA A 112 16.44 6.02 -4.41
CA ALA A 112 17.60 6.43 -3.66
C ALA A 112 17.75 5.57 -2.41
N PHE A 113 17.78 4.30 -2.58
CA PHE A 113 18.03 3.36 -1.49
C PHE A 113 18.99 2.27 -1.90
#